data_b1b7a93954e73e9ab17617efc6fe4a58
#
_entry.id   b1b7a93954e73e9ab17617efc6fe4a58
#
_cell.length_a   1.000
_cell.length_b   1.000
_cell.length_c   1.000
_cell.angle_alpha   90.00
_cell.angle_beta   90.00
_cell.angle_gamma   90.00
#
_symmetry.space_group_name_H-M   'P 1'
#
loop_
_entity.id
_entity.type
_entity.pdbx_description
1 polymer ?
#
loop_
_entity_poly.entity_id
_entity_poly.type
_entity_poly.pdbx_seq_one_letter_code
_entity_poly.pdbx_strand_id
1 'polypeptide(L)'
;MFDQYFEKFDLAPEVAAALKKCKCIAYAETKEELEEMAYGPTHTSRYDVVYPIEGKGTVKEAEVVRCKNGCVVNFMEDYMRRRDPNSMAIGDDLPSDKPRFKDRFGYEFSSLRQETLDWLSTQQVIMLPFSAGPRGHGYPSLMICPLNAAFFALSLANMQGFTSIVDVPEHYKPRAIIFVAPPFRHTHFDGKQVVVHNRSKEMHEVWAYNLYPGPSAKKGVFSLLLDIGEQEGWVCCHTSAAMVETPYECEVVFMHEGTSGGGKSEMLEDFHREEDDRLLIGTHTVTGEKYYMTLGESCKIHPIADDMACALKSFQDPESGKLRILDAEDGWFLRMDGMNAYGNSPLYERICIHPSEPLVFFNMDGVPGATCLIWEHVIESNGKPCSNPRVILPRKMVDNIVPDTEPVEVDVRSFGVRMPPSTAKDPNYGVMGMLQVVPQSIAWLWRLISPRGFKNPSIADTNAGSGLKAEGVGSYWPFATGLKVTQANLLLEQIMSAPKTTNVLIPNQHIGAYHVGFMGEWLSREYLARHNGFVREKHLVPARCPLFGYALDEMKLDGQFIRQTFLRPETQSKLGNAGYDAGAKILTDFFKEQLQQFVSDDLDPLGREIIDCCLHDGTLDDYLQLTPIKLK
;
A
#
# COMPACT_ATOMS: atom_id res chain seq x y z
N MET A 1 42.25 -8.50 -9.11
CA MET A 1 42.00 -9.16 -7.84
C MET A 1 40.49 -9.05 -7.67
N PHE A 2 39.74 -10.17 -7.77
CA PHE A 2 38.30 -10.13 -7.54
C PHE A 2 38.05 -9.72 -6.10
N ASP A 3 37.08 -8.87 -5.91
CA ASP A 3 36.67 -8.34 -4.64
C ASP A 3 36.18 -9.49 -3.74
N GLN A 4 36.72 -9.59 -2.53
CA GLN A 4 36.34 -10.63 -1.56
C GLN A 4 34.86 -10.69 -1.28
N TYR A 5 34.14 -9.57 -1.43
CA TYR A 5 32.71 -9.52 -1.21
C TYR A 5 31.91 -10.15 -2.35
N PHE A 6 32.38 -10.05 -3.60
CA PHE A 6 31.69 -10.64 -4.76
C PHE A 6 31.59 -12.16 -4.66
N GLU A 7 32.63 -12.81 -4.15
CA GLU A 7 32.68 -14.27 -4.04
C GLU A 7 31.70 -14.85 -3.01
N LYS A 8 31.10 -14.00 -2.15
CA LYS A 8 30.05 -14.43 -1.21
C LYS A 8 28.73 -14.76 -1.89
N PHE A 9 28.46 -14.25 -3.10
CA PHE A 9 27.15 -14.35 -3.74
C PHE A 9 27.06 -15.53 -4.71
N ASP A 10 26.08 -16.40 -4.49
CA ASP A 10 25.73 -17.47 -5.42
C ASP A 10 24.75 -16.94 -6.49
N LEU A 11 25.28 -16.38 -7.57
CA LEU A 11 24.53 -15.77 -8.67
C LEU A 11 24.44 -16.70 -9.88
N ALA A 12 23.39 -16.53 -10.70
CA ALA A 12 23.30 -17.17 -12.00
C ALA A 12 24.53 -16.85 -12.87
N PRO A 13 25.07 -17.80 -13.64
CA PRO A 13 26.34 -17.65 -14.36
C PRO A 13 26.39 -16.42 -15.28
N GLU A 14 25.28 -16.11 -15.97
CA GLU A 14 25.19 -14.96 -16.87
C GLU A 14 25.21 -13.63 -16.11
N VAL A 15 24.55 -13.57 -14.94
CA VAL A 15 24.55 -12.38 -14.06
C VAL A 15 25.96 -12.17 -13.50
N ALA A 16 26.58 -13.23 -12.96
CA ALA A 16 27.94 -13.18 -12.45
C ALA A 16 28.94 -12.76 -13.55
N ALA A 17 28.79 -13.27 -14.78
CA ALA A 17 29.64 -12.92 -15.90
C ALA A 17 29.50 -11.45 -16.32
N ALA A 18 28.31 -10.89 -16.29
CA ALA A 18 28.06 -9.47 -16.56
C ALA A 18 28.69 -8.58 -15.48
N LEU A 19 28.43 -8.88 -14.20
CA LEU A 19 28.97 -8.10 -13.08
C LEU A 19 30.50 -8.13 -13.01
N LYS A 20 31.14 -9.25 -13.31
CA LYS A 20 32.59 -9.35 -13.39
C LYS A 20 33.24 -8.42 -14.45
N LYS A 21 32.47 -7.93 -15.40
CA LYS A 21 32.91 -6.97 -16.42
C LYS A 21 32.63 -5.52 -16.05
N CYS A 22 31.86 -5.24 -15.02
CA CYS A 22 31.57 -3.88 -14.58
C CYS A 22 32.84 -3.08 -14.31
N LYS A 23 32.80 -1.78 -14.59
CA LYS A 23 33.96 -0.89 -14.37
C LYS A 23 34.35 -0.83 -12.88
N CYS A 24 33.35 -0.93 -12.01
CA CYS A 24 33.50 -0.97 -10.56
C CYS A 24 32.22 -1.56 -9.96
N ILE A 25 32.37 -2.36 -8.90
CA ILE A 25 31.28 -2.75 -8.03
C ILE A 25 31.51 -2.09 -6.67
N ALA A 26 30.60 -1.23 -6.26
CA ALA A 26 30.62 -0.60 -4.95
C ALA A 26 29.74 -1.41 -3.98
N TYR A 27 30.14 -1.43 -2.72
CA TYR A 27 29.40 -2.01 -1.61
C TYR A 27 29.37 -1.00 -0.48
N ALA A 28 28.41 -1.12 0.43
CA ALA A 28 28.36 -0.33 1.65
C ALA A 28 28.60 -1.25 2.87
N GLU A 29 29.60 -0.91 3.67
CA GLU A 29 29.85 -1.56 4.96
C GLU A 29 28.98 -0.95 6.06
N THR A 30 28.66 0.35 5.91
CA THR A 30 27.78 1.07 6.83
C THR A 30 26.68 1.82 6.07
N LYS A 31 25.62 2.20 6.78
CA LYS A 31 24.53 2.99 6.20
C LYS A 31 25.02 4.39 5.80
N GLU A 32 25.91 4.98 6.57
CA GLU A 32 26.51 6.28 6.29
C GLU A 32 27.31 6.28 4.97
N GLU A 33 28.01 5.18 4.65
CA GLU A 33 28.68 5.03 3.36
C GLU A 33 27.67 5.00 2.21
N LEU A 34 26.54 4.30 2.38
CA LEU A 34 25.48 4.27 1.38
C LEU A 34 24.84 5.66 1.21
N GLU A 35 24.66 6.40 2.30
CA GLU A 35 24.16 7.78 2.28
C GLU A 35 25.12 8.69 1.52
N GLU A 36 26.43 8.61 1.77
CA GLU A 36 27.42 9.40 1.02
C GLU A 36 27.43 9.05 -0.47
N MET A 37 27.29 7.77 -0.84
CA MET A 37 27.14 7.36 -2.25
C MET A 37 25.85 7.96 -2.86
N ALA A 38 24.76 8.01 -2.12
CA ALA A 38 23.49 8.55 -2.57
C ALA A 38 23.53 10.06 -2.82
N TYR A 39 24.35 10.80 -2.07
CA TYR A 39 24.57 12.24 -2.29
C TYR A 39 25.40 12.53 -3.56
N GLY A 40 25.94 11.51 -4.22
CA GLY A 40 26.70 11.66 -5.45
C GLY A 40 28.21 11.93 -5.27
N PRO A 41 28.88 12.47 -6.28
CA PRO A 41 30.32 12.69 -6.22
C PRO A 41 30.75 13.51 -5.00
N THR A 42 31.90 13.17 -4.42
CA THR A 42 32.46 13.81 -3.23
C THR A 42 32.47 15.33 -3.36
N HIS A 43 32.02 16.03 -2.30
CA HIS A 43 31.94 17.50 -2.21
C HIS A 43 30.89 18.17 -3.11
N THR A 44 30.00 17.46 -3.75
CA THR A 44 28.85 18.06 -4.44
C THR A 44 27.69 18.25 -3.47
N SER A 45 27.01 19.39 -3.54
CA SER A 45 25.78 19.64 -2.80
C SER A 45 24.51 19.46 -3.66
N ARG A 46 24.72 19.36 -4.98
CA ARG A 46 23.68 19.12 -5.99
C ARG A 46 24.35 18.44 -7.18
N TYR A 47 23.74 17.37 -7.71
CA TYR A 47 24.21 16.77 -8.96
C TYR A 47 23.07 16.22 -9.80
N ASP A 48 23.34 16.09 -11.10
CA ASP A 48 22.41 15.57 -12.08
C ASP A 48 22.69 14.09 -12.33
N VAL A 49 21.66 13.26 -12.21
CA VAL A 49 21.70 11.86 -12.64
C VAL A 49 21.42 11.82 -14.13
N VAL A 50 22.46 11.58 -14.91
CA VAL A 50 22.41 11.67 -16.37
C VAL A 50 22.84 10.37 -17.03
N TYR A 51 22.23 10.09 -18.19
CA TYR A 51 22.60 8.95 -19.02
C TYR A 51 22.72 9.37 -20.49
N PRO A 52 23.72 8.86 -21.22
CA PRO A 52 23.79 9.02 -22.68
C PRO A 52 22.73 8.11 -23.32
N ILE A 53 21.88 8.69 -24.15
CA ILE A 53 20.82 8.00 -24.88
C ILE A 53 21.06 8.15 -26.37
N GLU A 54 21.14 7.03 -27.08
CA GLU A 54 21.33 7.04 -28.51
C GLU A 54 20.24 7.85 -29.22
N GLY A 55 20.65 8.74 -30.10
CA GLY A 55 19.74 9.63 -30.84
C GLY A 55 19.15 10.79 -30.03
N LYS A 56 19.34 10.84 -28.69
CA LYS A 56 18.81 11.92 -27.81
C LYS A 56 19.90 12.71 -27.09
N GLY A 57 21.17 12.23 -27.13
CA GLY A 57 22.26 12.84 -26.36
C GLY A 57 22.22 12.48 -24.88
N THR A 58 22.68 13.37 -24.01
CA THR A 58 22.66 13.16 -22.57
C THR A 58 21.32 13.60 -22.00
N VAL A 59 20.60 12.66 -21.37
CA VAL A 59 19.31 12.89 -20.72
C VAL A 59 19.50 12.96 -19.21
N LYS A 60 18.94 13.99 -18.59
CA LYS A 60 18.84 14.16 -17.12
C LYS A 60 17.58 13.46 -16.63
N GLU A 61 17.75 12.42 -15.84
CA GLU A 61 16.63 11.65 -15.25
C GLU A 61 16.15 12.27 -13.94
N ALA A 62 17.09 12.62 -13.08
CA ALA A 62 16.82 13.18 -11.78
C ALA A 62 17.90 14.18 -11.36
N GLU A 63 17.53 15.03 -10.41
CA GLU A 63 18.46 15.86 -9.67
C GLU A 63 18.49 15.42 -8.21
N VAL A 64 19.68 15.31 -7.64
CA VAL A 64 19.88 14.98 -6.23
C VAL A 64 20.45 16.20 -5.52
N VAL A 65 19.84 16.56 -4.40
CA VAL A 65 20.25 17.70 -3.57
C VAL A 65 20.55 17.23 -2.16
N ARG A 66 21.74 17.59 -1.65
CA ARG A 66 22.15 17.33 -0.27
C ARG A 66 21.61 18.44 0.64
N CYS A 67 20.62 18.11 1.46
CA CYS A 67 20.06 18.95 2.50
C CYS A 67 20.61 18.56 3.88
N LYS A 68 20.38 19.40 4.91
CA LYS A 68 20.81 19.11 6.29
C LYS A 68 20.13 17.89 6.90
N ASN A 69 18.86 17.67 6.52
CA ASN A 69 18.01 16.58 7.02
C ASN A 69 17.89 15.39 6.07
N GLY A 70 18.61 15.39 4.95
CA GLY A 70 18.65 14.23 4.08
C GLY A 70 18.89 14.50 2.60
N CYS A 71 18.57 13.51 1.79
CA CYS A 71 18.72 13.49 0.34
C CYS A 71 17.39 13.84 -0.32
N VAL A 72 17.38 14.90 -1.15
CA VAL A 72 16.20 15.29 -1.93
C VAL A 72 16.40 14.88 -3.38
N VAL A 73 15.45 14.14 -3.94
CA VAL A 73 15.49 13.65 -5.32
C VAL A 73 14.30 14.18 -6.11
N ASN A 74 14.60 14.89 -7.21
CA ASN A 74 13.60 15.49 -8.08
C ASN A 74 13.70 14.94 -9.49
N PHE A 75 12.60 14.41 -10.00
CA PHE A 75 12.50 13.93 -11.37
C PHE A 75 12.13 15.07 -12.32
N MET A 76 12.73 15.08 -13.52
CA MET A 76 12.56 16.18 -14.46
C MET A 76 11.18 16.21 -15.11
N GLU A 77 10.61 15.05 -15.38
CA GLU A 77 9.29 14.93 -15.99
C GLU A 77 8.21 14.75 -14.91
N ASP A 78 7.09 15.49 -15.00
CA ASP A 78 5.95 15.36 -14.07
C ASP A 78 5.43 13.91 -14.01
N TYR A 79 5.43 13.20 -15.15
CA TYR A 79 5.06 11.79 -15.24
C TYR A 79 5.91 10.91 -14.33
N MET A 80 7.23 11.15 -14.27
CA MET A 80 8.18 10.37 -13.47
C MET A 80 8.05 10.60 -11.95
N ARG A 81 7.25 11.58 -11.54
CA ARG A 81 6.98 11.88 -10.13
C ARG A 81 5.87 11.01 -9.53
N ARG A 82 5.26 10.13 -10.33
CA ARG A 82 4.12 9.25 -9.98
C ARG A 82 4.34 7.83 -10.46
N ARG A 83 3.65 6.89 -9.85
CA ARG A 83 3.62 5.51 -10.32
C ARG A 83 2.66 5.39 -11.53
N ASP A 84 3.12 4.78 -12.60
CA ASP A 84 2.25 4.33 -13.69
C ASP A 84 1.62 2.97 -13.31
N PRO A 85 0.30 2.85 -13.21
CA PRO A 85 -0.36 1.58 -12.87
C PRO A 85 -0.17 0.51 -13.95
N ASN A 86 0.18 0.92 -15.17
CA ASN A 86 0.42 0.03 -16.31
C ASN A 86 1.91 -0.29 -16.50
N SER A 87 2.77 0.01 -15.52
CA SER A 87 4.22 -0.22 -15.63
C SER A 87 4.61 -1.70 -15.63
N MET A 88 3.81 -2.59 -15.02
CA MET A 88 4.15 -4.01 -14.87
C MET A 88 4.00 -4.79 -16.18
N ALA A 89 4.99 -5.67 -16.44
CA ALA A 89 4.92 -6.72 -17.45
C ALA A 89 5.57 -8.01 -16.93
N ILE A 90 5.11 -9.18 -17.39
CA ILE A 90 5.67 -10.49 -17.03
C ILE A 90 6.61 -10.95 -18.13
N GLY A 91 7.87 -11.21 -17.76
CA GLY A 91 8.95 -11.62 -18.68
C GLY A 91 9.09 -13.13 -18.85
N ASP A 92 8.54 -13.91 -17.93
CA ASP A 92 8.61 -15.38 -17.92
C ASP A 92 7.33 -16.03 -18.50
N ASP A 93 7.35 -17.38 -18.59
CA ASP A 93 6.23 -18.18 -19.09
C ASP A 93 5.38 -18.84 -17.99
N LEU A 94 5.65 -18.55 -16.69
CA LEU A 94 4.84 -19.07 -15.61
C LEU A 94 3.39 -18.54 -15.69
N PRO A 95 2.39 -19.28 -15.18
CA PRO A 95 1.00 -18.83 -15.21
C PRO A 95 0.82 -17.43 -14.64
N SER A 96 0.07 -16.58 -15.34
CA SER A 96 -0.19 -15.19 -14.94
C SER A 96 -1.39 -14.60 -15.69
N ASP A 97 -2.20 -13.80 -14.99
CA ASP A 97 -3.24 -12.96 -15.59
C ASP A 97 -2.75 -11.53 -15.89
N LYS A 98 -1.45 -11.31 -15.79
CA LYS A 98 -0.83 -10.00 -16.10
C LYS A 98 -0.37 -9.93 -17.53
N PRO A 99 -0.23 -8.70 -18.09
CA PRO A 99 0.28 -8.52 -19.44
C PRO A 99 1.67 -9.15 -19.61
N ARG A 100 1.81 -10.02 -20.60
CA ARG A 100 3.10 -10.58 -20.98
C ARG A 100 3.94 -9.53 -21.68
N PHE A 101 5.25 -9.53 -21.42
CA PHE A 101 6.20 -8.63 -22.07
C PHE A 101 6.15 -8.79 -23.59
N LYS A 102 6.19 -10.03 -24.09
CA LYS A 102 6.12 -10.36 -25.51
C LYS A 102 4.87 -9.81 -26.20
N ASP A 103 3.69 -9.98 -25.55
CA ASP A 103 2.42 -9.53 -26.13
C ASP A 103 2.33 -8.01 -26.17
N ARG A 104 2.95 -7.34 -25.21
CA ARG A 104 2.92 -5.88 -25.10
C ARG A 104 3.94 -5.19 -25.98
N PHE A 105 5.14 -5.75 -26.14
CA PHE A 105 6.28 -5.10 -26.81
C PHE A 105 6.71 -5.80 -28.11
N GLY A 106 6.17 -6.99 -28.41
CA GLY A 106 6.39 -7.68 -29.69
C GLY A 106 7.69 -8.48 -29.81
N TYR A 107 8.45 -8.65 -28.71
CA TYR A 107 9.66 -9.47 -28.68
C TYR A 107 9.86 -10.13 -27.30
N GLU A 108 10.74 -11.15 -27.28
CA GLU A 108 10.97 -11.91 -26.04
C GLU A 108 11.77 -11.10 -25.02
N PHE A 109 11.39 -11.17 -23.75
CA PHE A 109 12.08 -10.48 -22.67
C PHE A 109 13.54 -10.94 -22.52
N SER A 110 13.83 -12.20 -22.80
CA SER A 110 15.21 -12.72 -22.74
C SER A 110 16.21 -11.91 -23.55
N SER A 111 15.79 -11.33 -24.68
CA SER A 111 16.62 -10.46 -25.50
C SER A 111 16.95 -9.15 -24.78
N LEU A 112 15.94 -8.48 -24.21
CA LEU A 112 16.13 -7.26 -23.45
C LEU A 112 16.89 -7.51 -22.15
N ARG A 113 16.65 -8.65 -21.48
CA ARG A 113 17.40 -9.06 -20.28
C ARG A 113 18.90 -9.15 -20.59
N GLN A 114 19.27 -9.80 -21.69
CA GLN A 114 20.68 -9.89 -22.10
C GLN A 114 21.26 -8.51 -22.45
N GLU A 115 20.55 -7.71 -23.20
CA GLU A 115 21.00 -6.35 -23.55
C GLU A 115 21.18 -5.48 -22.29
N THR A 116 20.28 -5.63 -21.31
CA THR A 116 20.39 -4.92 -20.03
C THR A 116 21.61 -5.38 -19.23
N LEU A 117 21.91 -6.69 -19.18
CA LEU A 117 23.10 -7.22 -18.54
C LEU A 117 24.38 -6.73 -19.26
N ASP A 118 24.37 -6.68 -20.59
CA ASP A 118 25.48 -6.16 -21.38
C ASP A 118 25.72 -4.67 -21.09
N TRP A 119 24.63 -3.87 -20.99
CA TRP A 119 24.75 -2.47 -20.60
C TRP A 119 25.28 -2.31 -19.17
N LEU A 120 24.74 -3.04 -18.19
CA LEU A 120 25.20 -3.02 -16.79
C LEU A 120 26.70 -3.35 -16.71
N SER A 121 27.18 -4.29 -17.51
CA SER A 121 28.59 -4.69 -17.55
C SER A 121 29.55 -3.53 -17.92
N THR A 122 29.03 -2.47 -18.51
CA THR A 122 29.79 -1.26 -18.87
C THR A 122 29.70 -0.15 -17.83
N GLN A 123 28.90 -0.34 -16.79
CA GLN A 123 28.64 0.69 -15.78
C GLN A 123 29.53 0.53 -14.52
N GLN A 124 29.56 1.55 -13.70
CA GLN A 124 29.87 1.41 -12.28
C GLN A 124 28.55 1.09 -11.57
N VAL A 125 28.50 0.06 -10.74
CA VAL A 125 27.29 -0.39 -10.06
C VAL A 125 27.49 -0.47 -8.56
N ILE A 126 26.39 -0.35 -7.82
CA ILE A 126 26.31 -0.73 -6.41
C ILE A 126 25.58 -2.06 -6.31
N MET A 127 26.11 -2.98 -5.53
CA MET A 127 25.43 -4.21 -5.11
C MET A 127 25.01 -4.04 -3.65
N LEU A 128 23.70 -4.00 -3.42
CA LEU A 128 23.11 -3.85 -2.09
C LEU A 128 22.38 -5.14 -1.71
N PRO A 129 22.88 -5.93 -0.76
CA PRO A 129 22.11 -7.01 -0.15
C PRO A 129 21.00 -6.42 0.72
N PHE A 130 19.83 -7.08 0.75
CA PHE A 130 18.74 -6.72 1.62
C PHE A 130 17.87 -7.92 1.96
N SER A 131 17.05 -7.80 2.99
CA SER A 131 16.05 -8.81 3.35
C SER A 131 14.68 -8.31 2.92
N ALA A 132 14.03 -8.98 1.96
CA ALA A 132 12.69 -8.61 1.52
C ALA A 132 11.63 -9.14 2.49
N GLY A 133 10.82 -8.25 3.07
CA GLY A 133 9.75 -8.63 4.01
C GLY A 133 10.11 -8.50 5.49
N PRO A 134 9.36 -9.15 6.39
CA PRO A 134 9.42 -8.87 7.81
C PRO A 134 10.80 -9.09 8.41
N ARG A 135 11.20 -8.21 9.31
CA ARG A 135 12.49 -8.28 10.01
C ARG A 135 12.68 -9.63 10.68
N GLY A 136 13.83 -10.27 10.46
CA GLY A 136 14.14 -11.61 10.98
C GLY A 136 13.42 -12.78 10.27
N HIS A 137 12.47 -12.50 9.39
CA HIS A 137 11.70 -13.48 8.63
C HIS A 137 11.68 -13.21 7.12
N GLY A 138 12.38 -12.18 6.67
CA GLY A 138 12.44 -11.79 5.26
C GLY A 138 13.34 -12.73 4.43
N TYR A 139 13.27 -12.54 3.12
CA TYR A 139 13.95 -13.38 2.14
C TYR A 139 15.24 -12.71 1.64
N PRO A 140 16.38 -13.42 1.66
CA PRO A 140 17.64 -12.91 1.14
C PRO A 140 17.47 -12.37 -0.28
N SER A 141 17.84 -11.14 -0.52
CA SER A 141 17.62 -10.45 -1.79
C SER A 141 18.78 -9.53 -2.12
N LEU A 142 18.87 -9.10 -3.38
CA LEU A 142 19.96 -8.28 -3.88
C LEU A 142 19.41 -7.16 -4.78
N MET A 143 19.99 -5.97 -4.70
CA MET A 143 19.79 -4.92 -5.69
C MET A 143 21.08 -4.62 -6.45
N ILE A 144 20.97 -4.45 -7.76
CA ILE A 144 22.04 -4.03 -8.66
C ILE A 144 21.60 -2.74 -9.34
N CYS A 145 22.24 -1.64 -8.99
CA CYS A 145 21.87 -0.30 -9.41
C CYS A 145 23.10 0.45 -9.94
N PRO A 146 22.99 1.29 -10.98
CA PRO A 146 24.07 2.19 -11.37
C PRO A 146 24.51 3.09 -10.20
N LEU A 147 25.82 3.22 -9.99
CA LEU A 147 26.37 3.97 -8.86
C LEU A 147 25.97 5.45 -8.85
N ASN A 148 25.77 6.06 -10.03
CA ASN A 148 25.28 7.44 -10.13
C ASN A 148 23.80 7.60 -9.70
N ALA A 149 23.09 6.50 -9.46
CA ALA A 149 21.73 6.47 -8.93
C ALA A 149 21.66 5.78 -7.56
N ALA A 150 22.72 5.87 -6.75
CA ALA A 150 22.79 5.22 -5.43
C ALA A 150 21.70 5.68 -4.45
N PHE A 151 21.06 6.84 -4.67
CA PHE A 151 19.85 7.25 -3.94
C PHE A 151 18.72 6.22 -4.06
N PHE A 152 18.66 5.47 -5.17
CA PHE A 152 17.68 4.42 -5.35
C PHE A 152 17.97 3.22 -4.43
N ALA A 153 19.23 2.86 -4.28
CA ALA A 153 19.67 1.84 -3.32
C ALA A 153 19.44 2.28 -1.87
N LEU A 154 19.73 3.55 -1.54
CA LEU A 154 19.42 4.12 -0.23
C LEU A 154 17.91 4.11 0.06
N SER A 155 17.10 4.39 -0.95
CA SER A 155 15.63 4.33 -0.83
C SER A 155 15.16 2.93 -0.46
N LEU A 156 15.71 1.89 -1.11
CA LEU A 156 15.39 0.50 -0.77
C LEU A 156 15.87 0.14 0.63
N ALA A 157 17.11 0.50 0.99
CA ALA A 157 17.67 0.24 2.31
C ALA A 157 16.85 0.90 3.43
N ASN A 158 16.32 2.10 3.19
CA ASN A 158 15.44 2.77 4.16
C ASN A 158 14.05 2.13 4.26
N MET A 159 13.56 1.48 3.18
CA MET A 159 12.26 0.79 3.20
C MET A 159 12.33 -0.64 3.70
N GLN A 160 13.44 -1.37 3.48
CA GLN A 160 13.54 -2.81 3.79
C GLN A 160 14.59 -3.13 4.87
N GLY A 161 15.23 -2.10 5.44
CA GLY A 161 16.35 -2.23 6.34
C GLY A 161 17.69 -2.34 5.61
N PHE A 162 18.70 -1.68 6.17
CA PHE A 162 20.07 -1.76 5.66
C PHE A 162 20.72 -3.07 6.10
N THR A 163 21.31 -3.78 5.14
CA THR A 163 22.15 -4.95 5.38
C THR A 163 23.58 -4.61 4.98
N SER A 164 24.52 -4.67 5.95
CA SER A 164 25.94 -4.47 5.68
C SER A 164 26.50 -5.60 4.82
N ILE A 165 27.35 -5.27 3.83
CA ILE A 165 28.06 -6.29 3.04
C ILE A 165 28.97 -7.18 3.91
N VAL A 166 29.42 -6.67 5.06
CA VAL A 166 30.26 -7.43 6.01
C VAL A 166 29.46 -8.56 6.64
N ASP A 167 28.16 -8.33 6.93
CA ASP A 167 27.27 -9.29 7.59
C ASP A 167 26.70 -10.34 6.62
N VAL A 168 26.93 -10.19 5.31
CA VAL A 168 26.50 -11.17 4.32
C VAL A 168 27.28 -12.48 4.50
N PRO A 169 26.60 -13.62 4.70
CA PRO A 169 27.25 -14.91 4.84
C PRO A 169 27.88 -15.39 3.53
N GLU A 170 28.84 -16.30 3.65
CA GLU A 170 29.33 -17.07 2.50
C GLU A 170 28.17 -17.87 1.88
N HIS A 171 28.17 -18.04 0.56
CA HIS A 171 27.10 -18.70 -0.18
C HIS A 171 25.74 -18.01 -0.04
N TYR A 172 25.73 -16.66 -0.03
CA TYR A 172 24.49 -15.89 -0.06
C TYR A 172 23.75 -16.12 -1.38
N LYS A 173 22.68 -16.90 -1.33
CA LYS A 173 21.81 -17.18 -2.48
C LYS A 173 20.59 -16.27 -2.41
N PRO A 174 20.50 -15.21 -3.22
CA PRO A 174 19.32 -14.33 -3.21
C PRO A 174 18.09 -15.07 -3.73
N ARG A 175 16.95 -14.85 -3.07
CA ARG A 175 15.61 -15.29 -3.52
C ARG A 175 15.03 -14.34 -4.55
N ALA A 176 15.51 -13.08 -4.55
CA ALA A 176 15.17 -12.09 -5.56
C ALA A 176 16.34 -11.16 -5.89
N ILE A 177 16.32 -10.61 -7.11
CA ILE A 177 17.27 -9.59 -7.55
C ILE A 177 16.50 -8.45 -8.21
N ILE A 178 16.76 -7.20 -7.79
CA ILE A 178 16.26 -5.99 -8.44
C ILE A 178 17.36 -5.40 -9.30
N PHE A 179 17.16 -5.31 -10.61
CA PHE A 179 18.05 -4.67 -11.56
C PHE A 179 17.48 -3.30 -11.94
N VAL A 180 18.34 -2.26 -11.97
CA VAL A 180 17.94 -0.89 -12.29
C VAL A 180 18.67 -0.43 -13.55
N ALA A 181 17.91 -0.11 -14.60
CA ALA A 181 18.46 0.25 -15.90
C ALA A 181 17.65 1.39 -16.57
N PRO A 182 17.75 2.63 -16.06
CA PRO A 182 16.87 3.73 -16.47
C PRO A 182 16.99 4.15 -17.95
N PRO A 183 18.13 4.06 -18.65
CA PRO A 183 18.22 4.48 -20.05
C PRO A 183 17.26 3.77 -20.99
N PHE A 184 16.93 2.51 -20.68
CA PHE A 184 16.08 1.67 -21.52
C PHE A 184 14.64 2.19 -21.63
N ARG A 185 14.16 3.01 -20.67
CA ARG A 185 12.86 3.65 -20.82
C ARG A 185 12.77 4.55 -22.06
N HIS A 186 13.89 5.13 -22.48
CA HIS A 186 13.96 6.03 -23.64
C HIS A 186 14.16 5.31 -24.97
N THR A 187 14.85 4.18 -24.96
CA THR A 187 15.19 3.43 -26.18
C THR A 187 14.16 2.35 -26.51
N HIS A 188 13.47 1.80 -25.49
CA HIS A 188 12.57 0.66 -25.63
C HIS A 188 11.11 0.95 -25.27
N PHE A 189 10.85 2.03 -24.50
CA PHE A 189 9.53 2.23 -23.88
C PHE A 189 8.98 3.65 -24.06
N ASP A 190 9.43 4.39 -25.04
CA ASP A 190 8.96 5.75 -25.37
C ASP A 190 8.91 6.69 -24.15
N GLY A 191 9.88 6.58 -23.25
CA GLY A 191 9.94 7.36 -22.01
C GLY A 191 9.02 6.86 -20.90
N LYS A 192 8.32 5.73 -21.08
CA LYS A 192 7.41 5.20 -20.06
C LYS A 192 8.13 4.38 -18.99
N GLN A 193 7.57 4.37 -17.79
CA GLN A 193 8.01 3.47 -16.72
C GLN A 193 7.60 2.05 -17.06
N VAL A 194 8.56 1.14 -17.05
CA VAL A 194 8.32 -0.30 -17.19
C VAL A 194 9.07 -1.04 -16.09
N VAL A 195 8.38 -1.99 -15.49
CA VAL A 195 8.94 -2.93 -14.51
C VAL A 195 8.60 -4.33 -14.97
N VAL A 196 9.62 -5.12 -15.31
CA VAL A 196 9.42 -6.49 -15.76
C VAL A 196 9.71 -7.45 -14.61
N HIS A 197 8.76 -8.32 -14.32
CA HIS A 197 8.92 -9.43 -13.39
C HIS A 197 9.23 -10.69 -14.18
N ASN A 198 10.38 -11.29 -13.91
CA ASN A 198 10.85 -12.52 -14.54
C ASN A 198 11.05 -13.57 -13.46
N ARG A 199 10.11 -14.52 -13.35
CA ARG A 199 9.99 -15.45 -12.25
C ARG A 199 10.46 -16.84 -12.61
N SER A 200 10.96 -17.52 -11.62
CA SER A 200 11.17 -18.97 -11.62
C SER A 200 10.76 -19.54 -10.25
N LYS A 201 10.85 -20.85 -10.06
CA LYS A 201 10.57 -21.47 -8.75
C LYS A 201 11.54 -21.02 -7.65
N GLU A 202 12.75 -20.61 -8.01
CA GLU A 202 13.81 -20.30 -7.04
C GLU A 202 14.19 -18.83 -7.00
N MET A 203 13.87 -18.06 -8.03
CA MET A 203 14.33 -16.68 -8.21
C MET A 203 13.23 -15.79 -8.79
N HIS A 204 13.10 -14.61 -8.26
CA HIS A 204 12.26 -13.55 -8.80
C HIS A 204 13.13 -12.35 -9.19
N GLU A 205 13.31 -12.12 -10.47
CA GLU A 205 14.01 -10.95 -10.98
C GLU A 205 13.02 -9.80 -11.21
N VAL A 206 13.35 -8.61 -10.71
CA VAL A 206 12.61 -7.36 -10.95
C VAL A 206 13.49 -6.42 -11.76
N TRP A 207 13.09 -6.12 -12.99
CA TRP A 207 13.83 -5.27 -13.91
C TRP A 207 13.18 -3.89 -13.98
N ALA A 208 13.79 -2.91 -13.31
CA ALA A 208 13.30 -1.54 -13.21
C ALA A 208 13.91 -0.66 -14.31
N TYR A 209 13.10 -0.30 -15.28
CA TYR A 209 13.45 0.64 -16.35
C TYR A 209 12.98 2.06 -16.03
N ASN A 210 13.22 2.48 -14.78
CA ASN A 210 12.89 3.80 -14.25
C ASN A 210 13.71 4.09 -12.99
N LEU A 211 13.71 5.34 -12.52
CA LEU A 211 14.39 5.73 -11.27
C LEU A 211 13.43 6.16 -10.15
N TYR A 212 12.12 6.23 -10.41
CA TYR A 212 11.16 6.46 -9.33
C TYR A 212 10.99 5.15 -8.53
N PRO A 213 11.30 5.13 -7.20
CA PRO A 213 11.35 3.87 -6.45
C PRO A 213 9.98 3.25 -6.19
N GLY A 214 8.89 4.02 -6.34
CA GLY A 214 7.53 3.55 -6.07
C GLY A 214 7.13 2.26 -6.79
N PRO A 215 7.24 2.13 -8.13
CA PRO A 215 6.82 0.94 -8.84
C PRO A 215 7.77 -0.26 -8.71
N SER A 216 9.03 -0.05 -8.37
CA SER A 216 10.06 -1.09 -8.39
C SER A 216 10.64 -1.41 -7.02
N ALA A 217 11.25 -0.45 -6.31
CA ALA A 217 11.84 -0.72 -4.99
C ALA A 217 10.77 -0.95 -3.90
N LYS A 218 9.63 -0.26 -3.96
CA LYS A 218 8.51 -0.49 -3.02
C LYS A 218 7.56 -1.58 -3.53
N LYS A 219 6.88 -1.33 -4.65
CA LYS A 219 5.84 -2.24 -5.16
C LYS A 219 6.42 -3.48 -5.85
N GLY A 220 7.68 -3.41 -6.34
CA GLY A 220 8.42 -4.59 -6.80
C GLY A 220 8.72 -5.57 -5.67
N VAL A 221 9.10 -5.08 -4.48
CA VAL A 221 9.25 -5.93 -3.28
C VAL A 221 7.89 -6.51 -2.86
N PHE A 222 6.82 -5.73 -2.94
CA PHE A 222 5.48 -6.26 -2.69
C PHE A 222 5.12 -7.38 -3.66
N SER A 223 5.41 -7.20 -4.96
CA SER A 223 5.18 -8.22 -5.99
C SER A 223 5.97 -9.50 -5.71
N LEU A 224 7.23 -9.36 -5.28
CA LEU A 224 8.08 -10.46 -4.85
C LEU A 224 7.48 -11.22 -3.67
N LEU A 225 7.02 -10.51 -2.62
CA LEU A 225 6.42 -11.13 -1.43
C LEU A 225 5.09 -11.83 -1.77
N LEU A 226 4.29 -11.28 -2.69
CA LEU A 226 3.08 -11.92 -3.18
C LEU A 226 3.37 -13.17 -3.99
N ASP A 227 4.42 -13.19 -4.82
CA ASP A 227 4.84 -14.36 -5.59
C ASP A 227 5.36 -15.48 -4.68
N ILE A 228 6.22 -15.14 -3.71
CA ILE A 228 6.70 -16.12 -2.71
C ILE A 228 5.52 -16.62 -1.86
N GLY A 229 4.63 -15.75 -1.44
CA GLY A 229 3.44 -16.11 -0.68
C GLY A 229 2.51 -17.04 -1.47
N GLU A 230 2.37 -16.85 -2.79
CA GLU A 230 1.63 -17.75 -3.66
C GLU A 230 2.27 -19.16 -3.70
N GLN A 231 3.61 -19.24 -3.74
CA GLN A 231 4.34 -20.50 -3.75
C GLN A 231 4.30 -21.21 -2.38
N GLU A 232 4.31 -20.47 -1.28
CA GLU A 232 4.40 -20.99 0.09
C GLU A 232 3.03 -21.06 0.79
N GLY A 233 1.98 -20.49 0.19
CA GLY A 233 0.60 -20.50 0.68
C GLY A 233 0.33 -19.49 1.81
N TRP A 234 0.79 -18.26 1.69
CA TRP A 234 0.50 -17.15 2.60
C TRP A 234 0.28 -15.83 1.83
N VAL A 235 -0.21 -14.80 2.50
CA VAL A 235 -0.54 -13.53 1.87
C VAL A 235 0.23 -12.37 2.51
N CYS A 236 0.86 -11.54 1.67
CA CYS A 236 1.27 -10.20 2.06
C CYS A 236 0.09 -9.26 1.83
N CYS A 237 -0.45 -8.69 2.89
CA CYS A 237 -1.67 -7.87 2.85
C CYS A 237 -1.37 -6.41 2.49
N HIS A 238 -2.28 -5.76 1.76
CA HIS A 238 -2.24 -4.33 1.47
C HIS A 238 -3.00 -3.59 2.56
N THR A 239 -2.32 -3.27 3.64
CA THR A 239 -2.93 -2.86 4.90
C THR A 239 -2.08 -1.91 5.72
N SER A 240 -2.71 -1.07 6.52
CA SER A 240 -2.11 -0.53 7.74
C SER A 240 -2.55 -1.36 8.96
N ALA A 241 -1.81 -1.25 10.05
CA ALA A 241 -2.18 -1.88 11.31
C ALA A 241 -1.73 -1.02 12.50
N ALA A 242 -2.55 -1.01 13.55
CA ALA A 242 -2.26 -0.32 14.80
C ALA A 242 -2.81 -1.10 16.00
N MET A 243 -2.08 -1.07 17.09
CA MET A 243 -2.62 -1.37 18.42
C MET A 243 -3.23 -0.10 19.00
N VAL A 244 -4.44 -0.18 19.47
CA VAL A 244 -5.21 0.95 20.03
C VAL A 244 -5.42 0.70 21.51
N GLU A 245 -4.78 1.54 22.33
CA GLU A 245 -4.86 1.50 23.79
C GLU A 245 -5.96 2.44 24.27
N THR A 246 -6.97 1.89 24.94
CA THR A 246 -8.05 2.67 25.51
C THR A 246 -7.59 3.45 26.76
N PRO A 247 -8.33 4.48 27.22
CA PRO A 247 -8.07 5.18 28.48
C PRO A 247 -8.07 4.25 29.72
N TYR A 248 -8.53 3.02 29.57
CA TYR A 248 -8.55 1.98 30.64
C TYR A 248 -7.49 0.91 30.44
N GLU A 249 -6.46 1.21 29.63
CA GLU A 249 -5.32 0.32 29.34
C GLU A 249 -5.72 -1.03 28.71
N CYS A 250 -6.86 -1.07 28.00
CA CYS A 250 -7.22 -2.22 27.18
C CYS A 250 -6.68 -2.01 25.76
N GLU A 251 -6.02 -3.03 25.21
CA GLU A 251 -5.41 -3.00 23.89
C GLU A 251 -6.26 -3.78 22.88
N VAL A 252 -6.44 -3.23 21.69
CA VAL A 252 -7.12 -3.87 20.55
C VAL A 252 -6.31 -3.63 19.29
N VAL A 253 -5.98 -4.69 18.57
CA VAL A 253 -5.22 -4.61 17.33
C VAL A 253 -6.14 -4.53 16.12
N PHE A 254 -5.98 -3.46 15.35
CA PHE A 254 -6.69 -3.20 14.10
C PHE A 254 -5.78 -3.45 12.91
N MET A 255 -6.30 -4.13 11.93
CA MET A 255 -5.75 -4.23 10.58
C MET A 255 -6.75 -3.58 9.63
N HIS A 256 -6.31 -2.55 8.89
CA HIS A 256 -7.18 -1.79 7.99
C HIS A 256 -6.71 -1.92 6.55
N GLU A 257 -7.46 -2.68 5.77
CA GLU A 257 -7.21 -2.93 4.35
C GLU A 257 -8.05 -1.98 3.50
N GLY A 258 -7.64 -1.78 2.28
CA GLY A 258 -8.39 -0.98 1.32
C GLY A 258 -7.55 -0.60 0.11
N THR A 259 -8.22 -0.08 -0.90
CA THR A 259 -7.59 0.45 -2.11
C THR A 259 -6.73 1.68 -1.79
N SER A 260 -5.96 2.15 -2.75
CA SER A 260 -5.25 3.42 -2.59
C SER A 260 -6.26 4.56 -2.37
N GLY A 261 -6.13 5.27 -1.23
CA GLY A 261 -7.09 6.26 -0.74
C GLY A 261 -8.28 5.66 0.04
N GLY A 262 -8.17 4.40 0.45
CA GLY A 262 -9.14 3.69 1.30
C GLY A 262 -8.98 3.97 2.80
N GLY A 263 -8.10 4.91 3.21
CA GLY A 263 -7.94 5.30 4.62
C GLY A 263 -6.88 4.54 5.40
N LYS A 264 -6.00 3.77 4.73
CA LYS A 264 -5.00 2.94 5.44
C LYS A 264 -4.07 3.75 6.34
N SER A 265 -3.37 4.73 5.80
CA SER A 265 -2.46 5.57 6.60
C SER A 265 -3.22 6.46 7.58
N GLU A 266 -4.40 6.94 7.19
CA GLU A 266 -5.26 7.75 8.04
C GLU A 266 -5.80 6.98 9.26
N MET A 267 -5.89 5.64 9.20
CA MET A 267 -6.22 4.81 10.36
C MET A 267 -5.15 4.87 11.47
N LEU A 268 -3.91 5.26 11.13
CA LEU A 268 -2.81 5.44 12.08
C LEU A 268 -2.77 6.83 12.71
N GLU A 269 -3.64 7.76 12.28
CA GLU A 269 -3.66 9.14 12.74
C GLU A 269 -4.62 9.33 13.93
N ASP A 270 -4.35 10.39 14.73
CA ASP A 270 -5.27 10.89 15.74
C ASP A 270 -6.44 11.66 15.11
N PHE A 271 -7.50 11.90 15.89
CA PHE A 271 -8.61 12.74 15.47
C PHE A 271 -8.14 14.15 15.08
N HIS A 272 -8.59 14.62 13.93
CA HIS A 272 -8.51 16.03 13.60
C HIS A 272 -9.62 16.79 14.33
N ARG A 273 -9.23 17.69 15.24
CA ARG A 273 -10.13 18.51 16.04
C ARG A 273 -10.26 19.91 15.47
N GLU A 274 -11.43 20.50 15.62
CA GLU A 274 -11.66 21.92 15.32
C GLU A 274 -10.95 22.81 16.39
N GLU A 275 -10.85 24.10 16.15
CA GLU A 275 -10.19 25.06 17.08
C GLU A 275 -10.82 25.06 18.49
N ASP A 276 -12.10 24.68 18.60
CA ASP A 276 -12.85 24.57 19.85
C ASP A 276 -12.86 23.15 20.46
N ASP A 277 -11.92 22.30 20.02
CA ASP A 277 -11.71 20.91 20.46
C ASP A 277 -12.84 19.93 20.11
N ARG A 278 -13.87 20.37 19.37
CA ARG A 278 -14.92 19.48 18.87
C ARG A 278 -14.47 18.69 17.65
N LEU A 279 -15.13 17.56 17.43
CA LEU A 279 -15.00 16.74 16.23
C LEU A 279 -16.11 17.09 15.23
N LEU A 280 -15.76 17.47 14.01
CA LEU A 280 -16.71 17.61 12.90
C LEU A 280 -17.00 16.23 12.31
N ILE A 281 -18.14 15.64 12.67
CA ILE A 281 -18.55 14.31 12.23
C ILE A 281 -18.91 14.31 10.75
N GLY A 282 -19.56 15.36 10.28
CA GLY A 282 -19.88 15.48 8.86
C GLY A 282 -20.59 16.78 8.51
N THR A 283 -20.49 17.11 7.21
CA THR A 283 -21.16 18.26 6.60
C THR A 283 -22.13 17.77 5.54
N HIS A 284 -23.39 18.15 5.65
CA HIS A 284 -24.41 17.78 4.67
C HIS A 284 -24.14 18.46 3.32
N THR A 285 -23.95 17.70 2.26
CA THR A 285 -23.52 18.20 0.93
C THR A 285 -24.53 19.10 0.24
N VAL A 286 -25.84 18.97 0.60
CA VAL A 286 -26.93 19.76 -0.01
C VAL A 286 -27.28 20.99 0.81
N THR A 287 -27.30 20.88 2.15
CA THR A 287 -27.75 21.98 3.04
C THR A 287 -26.60 22.75 3.68
N GLY A 288 -25.39 22.21 3.69
CA GLY A 288 -24.25 22.77 4.42
C GLY A 288 -24.33 22.59 5.94
N GLU A 289 -25.34 21.90 6.47
CA GLU A 289 -25.47 21.61 7.90
C GLU A 289 -24.28 20.80 8.39
N LYS A 290 -23.67 21.29 9.48
CA LYS A 290 -22.55 20.61 10.14
C LYS A 290 -23.00 19.92 11.40
N TYR A 291 -22.50 18.71 11.61
CA TYR A 291 -22.75 17.94 12.82
C TYR A 291 -21.46 17.73 13.60
N TYR A 292 -21.47 18.12 14.87
CA TYR A 292 -20.32 18.05 15.76
C TYR A 292 -20.60 17.15 16.95
N MET A 293 -19.56 16.57 17.52
CA MET A 293 -19.56 15.96 18.85
C MET A 293 -18.32 16.37 19.64
N THR A 294 -18.36 16.13 20.95
CA THR A 294 -17.21 16.25 21.83
C THR A 294 -16.75 14.86 22.23
N LEU A 295 -15.45 14.63 22.21
CA LEU A 295 -14.83 13.43 22.75
C LEU A 295 -13.73 13.91 23.70
N GLY A 296 -13.83 13.58 24.99
CA GLY A 296 -12.91 14.05 26.01
C GLY A 296 -11.54 13.42 25.82
N GLU A 297 -11.39 12.17 26.22
CA GLU A 297 -10.14 11.42 26.06
C GLU A 297 -10.27 10.41 24.93
N SER A 298 -9.38 10.48 23.94
CA SER A 298 -9.29 9.50 22.85
C SER A 298 -8.34 8.36 23.22
N CYS A 299 -8.51 7.21 22.55
CA CYS A 299 -7.57 6.11 22.63
C CYS A 299 -6.20 6.55 22.08
N LYS A 300 -5.13 5.99 22.61
CA LYS A 300 -3.77 6.14 22.07
C LYS A 300 -3.57 5.16 20.92
N ILE A 301 -2.79 5.57 19.94
CA ILE A 301 -2.52 4.76 18.75
C ILE A 301 -1.05 4.38 18.76
N HIS A 302 -0.79 3.10 18.63
CA HIS A 302 0.53 2.51 18.52
C HIS A 302 0.64 1.87 17.13
N PRO A 303 1.24 2.55 16.14
CA PRO A 303 1.38 2.02 14.79
C PRO A 303 2.13 0.69 14.76
N ILE A 304 1.70 -0.23 13.90
CA ILE A 304 2.33 -1.54 13.68
C ILE A 304 2.93 -1.60 12.27
N ALA A 305 2.13 -1.29 11.26
CA ALA A 305 2.51 -1.34 9.86
C ALA A 305 1.77 -0.26 9.05
N ASP A 306 2.41 0.22 7.98
CA ASP A 306 1.75 1.08 6.98
C ASP A 306 1.99 0.52 5.59
N ASP A 307 0.91 0.22 4.84
CA ASP A 307 0.86 -0.24 3.46
C ASP A 307 1.09 -1.74 3.22
N MET A 308 2.01 -2.44 3.92
CA MET A 308 2.26 -3.87 3.71
C MET A 308 2.49 -4.62 5.03
N ALA A 309 1.77 -5.72 5.25
CA ALA A 309 2.01 -6.63 6.37
C ALA A 309 1.92 -8.10 5.93
N CYS A 310 2.89 -8.91 6.34
CA CYS A 310 2.95 -10.33 6.01
C CYS A 310 2.24 -11.19 7.04
N ALA A 311 1.43 -12.13 6.57
CA ALA A 311 0.78 -13.15 7.38
C ALA A 311 1.37 -14.54 7.05
N LEU A 312 2.66 -14.74 7.37
CA LEU A 312 3.35 -15.99 7.09
C LEU A 312 2.66 -17.19 7.79
N LYS A 313 2.72 -18.39 7.19
CA LYS A 313 2.18 -19.60 7.82
C LYS A 313 2.80 -19.88 9.20
N SER A 314 4.08 -19.61 9.35
CA SER A 314 4.81 -19.79 10.61
C SER A 314 4.34 -18.87 11.74
N PHE A 315 3.65 -17.79 11.41
CA PHE A 315 3.09 -16.87 12.42
C PHE A 315 1.75 -17.36 12.96
N GLN A 316 1.00 -18.12 12.16
CA GLN A 316 -0.38 -18.48 12.46
C GLN A 316 -0.46 -19.54 13.58
N ASP A 317 -1.38 -19.32 14.50
CA ASP A 317 -1.70 -20.23 15.59
C ASP A 317 -3.17 -20.67 15.49
N PRO A 318 -3.43 -21.91 15.09
CA PRO A 318 -4.80 -22.41 14.96
C PRO A 318 -5.60 -22.39 16.28
N GLU A 319 -4.93 -22.46 17.44
CA GLU A 319 -5.59 -22.41 18.76
C GLU A 319 -6.07 -21.00 19.10
N SER A 320 -5.30 -19.98 18.70
CA SER A 320 -5.71 -18.58 18.82
C SER A 320 -6.97 -18.32 18.00
N GLY A 321 -7.01 -18.75 16.75
CA GLY A 321 -8.08 -18.48 15.79
C GLY A 321 -8.17 -17.01 15.38
N LYS A 322 -7.13 -16.20 15.60
CA LYS A 322 -6.95 -14.86 15.11
C LYS A 322 -5.87 -14.83 14.02
N LEU A 323 -5.99 -13.88 13.11
CA LEU A 323 -4.93 -13.61 12.13
C LEU A 323 -3.72 -13.02 12.85
N ARG A 324 -2.51 -13.49 12.50
CA ARG A 324 -1.25 -12.91 12.97
C ARG A 324 -0.47 -12.29 11.82
N ILE A 325 0.01 -11.08 12.01
CA ILE A 325 0.75 -10.30 11.02
C ILE A 325 2.02 -9.69 11.59
N LEU A 326 2.96 -9.36 10.70
CA LEU A 326 4.14 -8.57 11.00
C LEU A 326 4.38 -7.57 9.86
N ASP A 327 4.88 -6.36 10.18
CA ASP A 327 5.22 -5.35 9.19
C ASP A 327 6.20 -5.93 8.15
N ALA A 328 5.96 -5.65 6.89
CA ALA A 328 6.82 -6.08 5.79
C ALA A 328 7.90 -5.05 5.44
N GLU A 329 7.89 -3.88 6.09
CA GLU A 329 8.77 -2.74 5.78
C GLU A 329 9.48 -2.22 7.03
N ASP A 330 10.75 -1.81 6.88
CA ASP A 330 11.54 -1.13 7.92
C ASP A 330 11.42 0.41 7.82
N GLY A 331 10.77 0.89 6.78
CA GLY A 331 10.47 2.31 6.57
C GLY A 331 9.31 2.55 5.64
N TRP A 332 8.56 3.61 5.93
CA TRP A 332 7.30 3.92 5.26
C TRP A 332 7.47 5.00 4.19
N PHE A 333 6.90 4.78 3.02
CA PHE A 333 6.94 5.72 1.88
C PHE A 333 5.72 6.64 1.91
N LEU A 334 5.76 7.62 2.79
CA LEU A 334 4.65 8.50 3.10
C LEU A 334 4.44 9.60 2.04
N ARG A 335 3.18 10.00 1.85
CA ARG A 335 2.80 11.14 1.01
C ARG A 335 2.54 12.36 1.87
N MET A 336 3.15 13.50 1.49
CA MET A 336 3.13 14.77 2.23
C MET A 336 2.24 15.84 1.55
N ASP A 337 1.26 15.44 0.74
CA ASP A 337 0.46 16.37 -0.06
C ASP A 337 -0.52 17.25 0.73
N GLY A 338 -0.89 16.84 1.95
CA GLY A 338 -1.71 17.66 2.85
C GLY A 338 -0.94 18.72 3.63
N MET A 339 0.39 18.70 3.56
CA MET A 339 1.27 19.59 4.32
C MET A 339 1.69 20.76 3.43
N ASN A 340 1.04 21.91 3.59
CA ASN A 340 1.23 23.08 2.74
C ASN A 340 1.66 24.34 3.51
N ALA A 341 1.83 24.25 4.82
CA ALA A 341 2.32 25.31 5.68
C ALA A 341 2.85 24.76 7.00
N TYR A 342 3.67 25.54 7.69
CA TYR A 342 4.11 25.24 9.06
C TYR A 342 2.91 25.15 10.01
N GLY A 343 2.88 24.12 10.85
CA GLY A 343 1.81 23.88 11.82
C GLY A 343 0.69 22.95 11.32
N ASN A 344 0.70 22.51 10.05
CA ASN A 344 -0.31 21.59 9.52
C ASN A 344 -0.23 20.18 10.13
N SER A 345 0.97 19.71 10.42
CA SER A 345 1.20 18.37 10.98
C SER A 345 2.42 18.36 11.89
N PRO A 346 2.25 18.77 13.17
CA PRO A 346 3.37 18.93 14.10
C PRO A 346 4.23 17.68 14.28
N LEU A 347 3.63 16.48 14.17
CA LEU A 347 4.35 15.21 14.29
C LEU A 347 5.33 15.03 13.12
N TYR A 348 4.85 15.08 11.89
CA TYR A 348 5.70 14.89 10.71
C TYR A 348 6.67 16.06 10.51
N GLU A 349 6.29 17.28 10.87
CA GLU A 349 7.18 18.43 10.87
C GLU A 349 8.38 18.16 11.79
N ARG A 350 8.14 17.76 13.04
CA ARG A 350 9.21 17.46 13.99
C ARG A 350 10.14 16.35 13.48
N ILE A 351 9.58 15.24 13.01
CA ILE A 351 10.35 14.08 12.58
C ILE A 351 11.13 14.38 11.28
N CYS A 352 10.54 15.08 10.32
CA CYS A 352 11.17 15.31 9.02
C CYS A 352 12.10 16.52 9.00
N ILE A 353 11.87 17.55 9.83
CA ILE A 353 12.73 18.74 9.88
C ILE A 353 13.98 18.49 10.72
N HIS A 354 13.87 17.73 11.80
CA HIS A 354 14.96 17.40 12.71
C HIS A 354 15.06 15.88 12.92
N PRO A 355 15.28 15.10 11.84
CA PRO A 355 15.37 13.65 11.95
C PRO A 355 16.61 13.22 12.73
N SER A 356 16.55 12.05 13.38
CA SER A 356 17.68 11.44 14.06
C SER A 356 18.71 10.83 13.09
N GLU A 357 18.34 10.59 11.85
CA GLU A 357 19.20 10.17 10.74
C GLU A 357 18.71 10.80 9.43
N PRO A 358 19.56 10.96 8.40
CA PRO A 358 19.18 11.54 7.12
C PRO A 358 18.03 10.77 6.45
N LEU A 359 17.04 11.52 5.94
CA LEU A 359 15.88 10.96 5.23
C LEU A 359 16.07 11.05 3.71
N VAL A 360 15.21 10.36 2.96
CA VAL A 360 15.11 10.50 1.50
C VAL A 360 13.76 11.14 1.16
N PHE A 361 13.83 12.29 0.51
CA PHE A 361 12.69 13.08 0.08
C PHE A 361 12.55 13.03 -1.44
N PHE A 362 11.33 13.06 -1.94
CA PHE A 362 11.04 13.09 -3.38
C PHE A 362 10.06 14.20 -3.70
N ASN A 363 10.32 14.90 -4.82
CA ASN A 363 9.46 15.94 -5.36
C ASN A 363 9.26 17.14 -4.41
N MET A 364 10.29 17.43 -3.62
CA MET A 364 10.35 18.61 -2.73
C MET A 364 11.39 19.61 -3.24
N ASP A 365 11.22 20.88 -2.91
CA ASP A 365 12.18 21.94 -3.29
C ASP A 365 13.37 21.93 -2.32
N GLY A 366 14.39 21.14 -2.68
CA GLY A 366 15.61 21.02 -1.90
C GLY A 366 16.60 22.14 -2.21
N VAL A 367 17.04 22.85 -1.16
CA VAL A 367 18.10 23.85 -1.26
C VAL A 367 19.40 23.30 -0.66
N PRO A 368 20.52 23.28 -1.42
CA PRO A 368 21.79 22.75 -0.94
C PRO A 368 22.22 23.31 0.42
N GLY A 369 22.48 22.43 1.37
CA GLY A 369 22.92 22.80 2.74
C GLY A 369 21.87 23.47 3.62
N ALA A 370 20.63 23.67 3.13
CA ALA A 370 19.49 24.06 3.94
C ALA A 370 18.70 22.82 4.41
N THR A 371 17.76 23.01 5.32
CA THR A 371 16.79 21.98 5.71
C THR A 371 15.73 21.85 4.61
N CYS A 372 15.46 20.64 4.14
CA CYS A 372 14.32 20.36 3.27
C CYS A 372 13.03 20.55 4.08
N LEU A 373 12.13 21.40 3.58
CA LEU A 373 10.84 21.69 4.21
C LEU A 373 9.76 20.85 3.52
N ILE A 374 9.01 20.08 4.28
CA ILE A 374 8.03 19.11 3.73
C ILE A 374 6.79 19.76 3.10
N TRP A 375 6.61 21.06 3.25
CA TRP A 375 5.55 21.85 2.59
C TRP A 375 6.03 22.62 1.35
N GLU A 376 7.33 22.61 1.04
CA GLU A 376 7.89 23.18 -0.19
C GLU A 376 8.02 22.10 -1.25
N HIS A 377 7.09 22.11 -2.21
CA HIS A 377 7.02 21.09 -3.26
C HIS A 377 7.52 21.65 -4.59
N VAL A 378 8.18 20.82 -5.39
CA VAL A 378 8.57 21.22 -6.75
C VAL A 378 7.35 21.64 -7.56
N ILE A 379 7.52 22.68 -8.37
CA ILE A 379 6.46 23.14 -9.27
C ILE A 379 6.43 22.27 -10.51
N GLU A 380 5.24 21.82 -10.90
CA GLU A 380 4.99 21.04 -12.09
C GLU A 380 4.81 21.92 -13.33
N SER A 381 4.81 21.30 -14.50
CA SER A 381 4.64 21.99 -15.81
C SER A 381 3.35 22.82 -15.90
N ASN A 382 2.33 22.47 -15.13
CA ASN A 382 1.06 23.19 -15.03
C ASN A 382 1.10 24.41 -14.09
N GLY A 383 2.27 24.72 -13.51
CA GLY A 383 2.47 25.84 -12.57
C GLY A 383 1.97 25.58 -11.15
N LYS A 384 1.59 24.35 -10.80
CA LYS A 384 1.11 24.00 -9.45
C LYS A 384 2.16 23.17 -8.71
N PRO A 385 2.15 23.21 -7.36
CA PRO A 385 2.97 22.31 -6.57
C PRO A 385 2.68 20.83 -6.91
N CYS A 386 3.73 20.01 -6.91
CA CYS A 386 3.59 18.58 -7.14
C CYS A 386 2.63 17.96 -6.11
N SER A 387 1.65 17.21 -6.57
CA SER A 387 0.64 16.56 -5.73
C SER A 387 1.10 15.20 -5.18
N ASN A 388 2.36 14.82 -5.41
CA ASN A 388 2.94 13.58 -4.90
C ASN A 388 4.32 13.80 -4.27
N PRO A 389 4.47 14.74 -3.31
CA PRO A 389 5.67 14.84 -2.50
C PRO A 389 5.74 13.63 -1.57
N ARG A 390 6.95 13.07 -1.39
CA ARG A 390 7.15 11.85 -0.61
C ARG A 390 8.35 11.97 0.32
N VAL A 391 8.28 11.23 1.43
CA VAL A 391 9.43 10.95 2.29
C VAL A 391 9.47 9.45 2.59
N ILE A 392 10.67 8.89 2.67
CA ILE A 392 10.86 7.57 3.28
C ILE A 392 11.21 7.81 4.74
N LEU A 393 10.29 7.42 5.62
CA LEU A 393 10.41 7.55 7.06
C LEU A 393 10.76 6.19 7.66
N PRO A 394 11.96 5.99 8.23
CA PRO A 394 12.29 4.77 8.95
C PRO A 394 11.29 4.52 10.08
N ARG A 395 10.75 3.28 10.16
CA ARG A 395 9.69 2.96 11.12
C ARG A 395 10.11 3.23 12.58
N LYS A 396 11.39 3.03 12.92
CA LYS A 396 11.93 3.31 14.27
C LYS A 396 11.82 4.78 14.71
N MET A 397 11.55 5.71 13.78
CA MET A 397 11.36 7.14 14.05
C MET A 397 9.89 7.51 14.30
N VAL A 398 8.97 6.58 14.08
CA VAL A 398 7.53 6.79 14.32
C VAL A 398 7.27 6.65 15.83
N ASP A 399 6.60 7.65 16.38
CA ASP A 399 6.27 7.66 17.81
C ASP A 399 5.38 6.47 18.20
N ASN A 400 5.63 5.90 19.36
CA ASN A 400 4.86 4.79 19.93
C ASN A 400 4.74 3.56 19.01
N ILE A 401 5.65 3.39 18.05
CA ILE A 401 5.63 2.23 17.14
C ILE A 401 5.75 0.92 17.93
N VAL A 402 4.91 -0.04 17.60
CA VAL A 402 5.02 -1.40 18.16
C VAL A 402 6.29 -2.06 17.62
N PRO A 403 7.14 -2.68 18.47
CA PRO A 403 8.32 -3.40 17.99
C PRO A 403 7.95 -4.50 16.98
N ASP A 404 8.79 -4.66 15.97
CA ASP A 404 8.63 -5.64 14.87
C ASP A 404 9.39 -6.95 15.13
N THR A 405 9.47 -7.36 16.40
CA THR A 405 10.19 -8.58 16.83
C THR A 405 9.31 -9.82 16.81
N GLU A 406 8.01 -9.65 17.02
CA GLU A 406 7.04 -10.75 17.12
C GLU A 406 5.76 -10.42 16.36
N PRO A 407 5.12 -11.43 15.74
CA PRO A 407 3.82 -11.25 15.08
C PRO A 407 2.73 -10.83 16.07
N VAL A 408 1.87 -9.90 15.65
CA VAL A 408 0.73 -9.42 16.45
C VAL A 408 -0.56 -10.09 16.04
N GLU A 409 -1.44 -10.37 17.00
CA GLU A 409 -2.79 -10.90 16.78
C GLU A 409 -3.77 -9.79 16.40
N VAL A 410 -4.48 -9.96 15.31
CA VAL A 410 -5.48 -9.00 14.81
C VAL A 410 -6.85 -9.29 15.44
N ASP A 411 -7.36 -8.34 16.22
CA ASP A 411 -8.72 -8.41 16.78
C ASP A 411 -9.79 -7.99 15.77
N VAL A 412 -9.51 -6.91 15.05
CA VAL A 412 -10.42 -6.33 14.06
C VAL A 412 -9.72 -6.21 12.72
N ARG A 413 -10.31 -6.84 11.70
CA ARG A 413 -9.91 -6.73 10.30
C ARG A 413 -10.93 -5.87 9.57
N SER A 414 -10.63 -4.62 9.38
CA SER A 414 -11.49 -3.65 8.71
C SER A 414 -11.12 -3.51 7.23
N PHE A 415 -12.10 -3.11 6.43
CA PHE A 415 -11.92 -2.77 5.03
C PHE A 415 -12.48 -1.38 4.76
N GLY A 416 -11.60 -0.45 4.36
CA GLY A 416 -11.94 0.94 4.08
C GLY A 416 -12.46 1.13 2.67
N VAL A 417 -13.61 1.79 2.55
CA VAL A 417 -14.26 2.02 1.25
C VAL A 417 -14.47 3.51 1.01
N ARG A 418 -13.87 4.03 -0.05
CA ARG A 418 -14.08 5.42 -0.46
C ARG A 418 -15.43 5.58 -1.12
N MET A 419 -16.39 6.17 -0.40
CA MET A 419 -17.76 6.37 -0.82
C MET A 419 -17.97 7.74 -1.47
N PRO A 420 -18.70 7.84 -2.61
CA PRO A 420 -19.17 9.11 -3.16
C PRO A 420 -20.39 9.64 -2.37
N PRO A 421 -20.78 10.91 -2.54
CA PRO A 421 -22.05 11.39 -2.03
C PRO A 421 -23.22 10.67 -2.70
N SER A 422 -24.30 10.43 -1.95
CA SER A 422 -25.53 9.82 -2.46
C SER A 422 -26.77 10.51 -1.92
N THR A 423 -27.73 10.79 -2.80
CA THR A 423 -29.03 11.36 -2.47
C THR A 423 -30.13 10.69 -3.29
N ALA A 424 -31.41 10.88 -2.91
CA ALA A 424 -32.52 10.36 -3.70
C ALA A 424 -32.63 10.97 -5.12
N LYS A 425 -32.08 12.19 -5.33
CA LYS A 425 -32.07 12.86 -6.63
C LYS A 425 -30.87 12.45 -7.48
N ASP A 426 -29.78 12.08 -6.84
CA ASP A 426 -28.53 11.64 -7.47
C ASP A 426 -28.01 10.42 -6.69
N PRO A 427 -28.62 9.22 -6.91
CA PRO A 427 -28.25 8.00 -6.20
C PRO A 427 -26.87 7.52 -6.64
N ASN A 428 -26.06 7.12 -5.63
CA ASN A 428 -24.74 6.57 -5.87
C ASN A 428 -24.49 5.45 -4.85
N TYR A 429 -23.41 4.67 -5.02
CA TYR A 429 -23.09 3.57 -4.10
C TYR A 429 -22.68 3.99 -2.67
N GLY A 430 -22.61 5.29 -2.37
CA GLY A 430 -22.27 5.85 -1.06
C GLY A 430 -23.38 5.69 -0.02
N VAL A 431 -23.85 4.46 0.18
CA VAL A 431 -24.98 4.13 1.08
C VAL A 431 -24.58 3.25 2.27
N MET A 432 -23.27 3.10 2.52
CA MET A 432 -22.74 2.41 3.70
C MET A 432 -22.90 3.30 4.94
N GLY A 433 -23.33 2.72 6.06
CA GLY A 433 -23.29 3.38 7.37
C GLY A 433 -21.88 3.38 7.96
N MET A 434 -21.67 4.11 9.06
CA MET A 434 -20.35 4.36 9.66
C MET A 434 -19.57 3.09 10.01
N LEU A 435 -20.25 2.02 10.39
CA LEU A 435 -19.65 0.74 10.74
C LEU A 435 -20.59 -0.40 10.37
N GLN A 436 -20.09 -1.37 9.63
CA GLN A 436 -20.81 -2.57 9.24
C GLN A 436 -20.05 -3.81 9.73
N VAL A 437 -20.75 -4.75 10.36
CA VAL A 437 -20.18 -6.05 10.78
C VAL A 437 -20.60 -7.11 9.76
N VAL A 438 -19.61 -7.83 9.22
CA VAL A 438 -19.84 -8.77 8.11
C VAL A 438 -19.34 -10.17 8.43
N PRO A 439 -20.02 -11.23 7.92
CA PRO A 439 -19.49 -12.58 7.96
C PRO A 439 -18.26 -12.71 7.06
N GLN A 440 -17.46 -13.75 7.27
CA GLN A 440 -16.26 -14.00 6.51
C GLN A 440 -16.51 -14.08 5.00
N SER A 441 -17.65 -14.62 4.58
CA SER A 441 -18.10 -14.68 3.18
C SER A 441 -18.20 -13.28 2.55
N ILE A 442 -18.92 -12.36 3.18
CA ILE A 442 -19.07 -10.98 2.70
C ILE A 442 -17.73 -10.24 2.81
N ALA A 443 -16.98 -10.45 3.90
CA ALA A 443 -15.65 -9.86 4.07
C ALA A 443 -14.70 -10.24 2.94
N TRP A 444 -14.76 -11.50 2.48
CA TRP A 444 -13.99 -11.97 1.34
C TRP A 444 -14.46 -11.34 0.02
N LEU A 445 -15.76 -11.27 -0.24
CA LEU A 445 -16.30 -10.61 -1.46
C LEU A 445 -15.83 -9.17 -1.59
N TRP A 446 -15.87 -8.39 -0.52
CA TRP A 446 -15.40 -7.00 -0.53
C TRP A 446 -13.91 -6.90 -0.87
N ARG A 447 -13.09 -7.81 -0.34
CA ARG A 447 -11.65 -7.87 -0.64
C ARG A 447 -11.37 -8.40 -2.04
N LEU A 448 -12.19 -9.33 -2.52
CA LEU A 448 -12.05 -9.89 -3.87
C LEU A 448 -12.27 -8.83 -4.94
N ILE A 449 -13.24 -7.96 -4.76
CA ILE A 449 -13.55 -6.87 -5.69
C ILE A 449 -12.68 -5.63 -5.40
N SER A 450 -12.49 -5.29 -4.13
CA SER A 450 -11.80 -4.07 -3.68
C SER A 450 -12.25 -2.85 -4.49
N PRO A 451 -13.50 -2.37 -4.26
CA PRO A 451 -14.05 -1.26 -5.03
C PRO A 451 -13.24 0.01 -4.82
N ARG A 452 -12.87 0.66 -5.91
CA ARG A 452 -12.18 1.96 -5.90
C ARG A 452 -13.02 2.99 -6.64
N GLY A 453 -13.34 4.09 -5.97
CA GLY A 453 -13.91 5.28 -6.59
C GLY A 453 -12.87 6.39 -6.73
N PHE A 454 -12.96 7.20 -7.80
CA PHE A 454 -12.24 8.47 -8.00
C PHE A 454 -10.72 8.45 -8.20
N LYS A 455 -10.20 9.62 -8.64
CA LYS A 455 -8.79 9.88 -8.95
C LYS A 455 -7.90 9.78 -7.72
N ASN A 456 -6.74 9.15 -7.91
CA ASN A 456 -5.65 9.19 -6.94
C ASN A 456 -4.48 10.01 -7.50
N PRO A 457 -4.06 11.12 -6.86
CA PRO A 457 -2.99 11.98 -7.35
C PRO A 457 -1.59 11.32 -7.35
N SER A 458 -1.42 10.20 -6.64
CA SER A 458 -0.17 9.42 -6.62
C SER A 458 0.03 8.54 -7.84
N ILE A 459 -0.97 8.44 -8.72
CA ILE A 459 -0.97 7.56 -9.89
C ILE A 459 -1.02 8.40 -11.16
N ALA A 460 -0.19 8.06 -12.14
CA ALA A 460 -0.27 8.58 -13.49
C ALA A 460 -1.43 7.90 -14.24
N ASP A 461 -2.67 8.34 -14.00
CA ASP A 461 -3.85 7.80 -14.66
C ASP A 461 -4.29 8.72 -15.80
N THR A 462 -4.06 8.29 -17.03
CA THR A 462 -4.49 8.99 -18.24
C THR A 462 -5.97 8.75 -18.55
N ASN A 463 -6.62 7.76 -17.92
CA ASN A 463 -8.00 7.35 -18.14
C ASN A 463 -8.87 7.56 -16.90
N ALA A 464 -8.70 8.67 -16.17
CA ALA A 464 -9.49 9.01 -15.01
C ALA A 464 -10.98 9.26 -15.37
N GLY A 465 -11.68 8.20 -15.76
CA GLY A 465 -13.14 8.19 -15.85
C GLY A 465 -13.76 8.28 -14.45
N SER A 466 -14.87 9.02 -14.35
CA SER A 466 -15.74 8.96 -13.17
C SER A 466 -16.42 7.59 -13.16
N GLY A 467 -16.27 6.81 -12.10
CA GLY A 467 -16.99 5.55 -11.97
C GLY A 467 -16.34 4.59 -10.98
N LEU A 468 -17.12 3.61 -10.58
CA LEU A 468 -16.70 2.52 -9.70
C LEU A 468 -15.79 1.57 -10.50
N LYS A 469 -14.61 1.27 -9.96
CA LYS A 469 -13.64 0.32 -10.53
C LYS A 469 -13.25 -0.70 -9.48
N ALA A 470 -12.94 -1.93 -9.89
CA ALA A 470 -12.35 -2.93 -9.04
C ALA A 470 -10.81 -2.81 -9.07
N GLU A 471 -10.18 -2.73 -7.91
CA GLU A 471 -8.73 -2.87 -7.81
C GLU A 471 -8.35 -4.37 -7.80
N GLY A 472 -9.28 -5.23 -7.37
CA GLY A 472 -9.16 -6.68 -7.36
C GLY A 472 -8.57 -7.23 -6.07
N VAL A 473 -8.33 -8.50 -6.06
CA VAL A 473 -8.05 -9.33 -4.88
C VAL A 473 -7.19 -8.63 -3.84
N GLY A 474 -7.74 -8.49 -2.64
CA GLY A 474 -7.05 -7.92 -1.47
C GLY A 474 -6.57 -6.47 -1.63
N SER A 475 -7.06 -5.74 -2.65
CA SER A 475 -6.50 -4.46 -3.10
C SER A 475 -4.99 -4.51 -3.46
N TYR A 476 -4.37 -5.69 -3.40
CA TYR A 476 -2.98 -5.92 -3.81
C TYR A 476 -2.85 -6.51 -5.23
N TRP A 477 -3.97 -6.85 -5.88
CA TRP A 477 -3.93 -7.41 -7.23
C TRP A 477 -3.09 -6.59 -8.23
N PRO A 478 -3.04 -5.24 -8.21
CA PRO A 478 -2.17 -4.48 -9.10
C PRO A 478 -0.69 -4.85 -9.01
N PHE A 479 -0.26 -5.49 -7.91
CA PHE A 479 1.12 -5.86 -7.63
C PHE A 479 1.37 -7.37 -7.72
N ALA A 480 0.33 -8.21 -7.67
CA ALA A 480 0.45 -9.65 -7.85
C ALA A 480 0.91 -9.99 -9.27
N THR A 481 1.67 -11.08 -9.42
CA THR A 481 2.25 -11.52 -10.70
C THR A 481 1.68 -12.85 -11.20
N GLY A 482 0.91 -13.57 -10.37
CA GLY A 482 0.33 -14.87 -10.67
C GLY A 482 -1.09 -14.84 -11.23
N LEU A 483 -1.93 -15.79 -10.79
CA LEU A 483 -3.32 -15.93 -11.21
C LEU A 483 -4.28 -15.32 -10.17
N LYS A 484 -5.33 -14.63 -10.64
CA LYS A 484 -6.36 -14.05 -9.78
C LYS A 484 -7.06 -15.09 -8.91
N VAL A 485 -7.37 -16.25 -9.49
CA VAL A 485 -8.08 -17.33 -8.79
C VAL A 485 -7.21 -17.90 -7.69
N THR A 486 -5.90 -18.10 -7.92
CA THR A 486 -4.98 -18.57 -6.89
C THR A 486 -4.92 -17.60 -5.71
N GLN A 487 -4.78 -16.29 -6.00
CA GLN A 487 -4.78 -15.25 -4.96
C GLN A 487 -6.14 -15.15 -4.24
N ALA A 488 -7.25 -15.37 -4.94
CA ALA A 488 -8.58 -15.40 -4.34
C ALA A 488 -8.74 -16.56 -3.34
N ASN A 489 -8.21 -17.75 -3.69
CA ASN A 489 -8.22 -18.93 -2.82
C ASN A 489 -7.35 -18.71 -1.58
N LEU A 490 -6.13 -18.19 -1.73
CA LEU A 490 -5.24 -17.87 -0.60
C LEU A 490 -5.88 -16.86 0.36
N LEU A 491 -6.53 -15.85 -0.17
CA LEU A 491 -7.22 -14.84 0.64
C LEU A 491 -8.43 -15.43 1.36
N LEU A 492 -9.17 -16.36 0.72
CA LEU A 492 -10.28 -17.06 1.35
C LEU A 492 -9.77 -17.94 2.50
N GLU A 493 -8.74 -18.77 2.25
CA GLU A 493 -8.10 -19.60 3.27
C GLU A 493 -7.65 -18.77 4.48
N GLN A 494 -6.99 -17.64 4.24
CA GLN A 494 -6.53 -16.74 5.29
C GLN A 494 -7.70 -16.17 6.12
N ILE A 495 -8.79 -15.75 5.48
CA ILE A 495 -9.96 -15.21 6.18
C ILE A 495 -10.64 -16.32 7.00
N MET A 496 -10.79 -17.52 6.41
CA MET A 496 -11.46 -18.64 7.05
C MET A 496 -10.65 -19.23 8.22
N SER A 497 -9.31 -19.16 8.17
CA SER A 497 -8.44 -19.62 9.26
C SER A 497 -8.46 -18.73 10.50
N ALA A 498 -9.04 -17.53 10.43
CA ALA A 498 -9.08 -16.55 11.52
C ALA A 498 -10.51 -16.26 12.02
N PRO A 499 -11.27 -17.26 12.52
CA PRO A 499 -12.69 -17.09 12.86
C PRO A 499 -12.96 -16.23 14.09
N LYS A 500 -11.94 -15.85 14.85
CA LYS A 500 -12.05 -14.94 16.00
C LYS A 500 -11.66 -13.50 15.69
N THR A 501 -11.11 -13.22 14.50
CA THR A 501 -10.88 -11.87 14.03
C THR A 501 -12.22 -11.29 13.53
N THR A 502 -12.65 -10.18 14.10
CA THR A 502 -13.89 -9.50 13.71
C THR A 502 -13.73 -8.80 12.37
N ASN A 503 -14.58 -9.11 11.39
CA ASN A 503 -14.54 -8.46 10.09
C ASN A 503 -15.56 -7.30 10.02
N VAL A 504 -15.09 -6.12 9.60
CA VAL A 504 -15.92 -4.92 9.48
C VAL A 504 -15.65 -4.16 8.17
N LEU A 505 -16.65 -3.42 7.69
CA LEU A 505 -16.53 -2.46 6.60
C LEU A 505 -16.72 -1.06 7.16
N ILE A 506 -15.90 -0.12 6.69
CA ILE A 506 -15.90 1.27 7.15
C ILE A 506 -15.85 2.20 5.94
N PRO A 507 -16.79 3.16 5.80
CA PRO A 507 -16.73 4.15 4.73
C PRO A 507 -15.79 5.29 5.07
N ASN A 508 -15.16 5.86 4.04
CA ASN A 508 -14.59 7.19 4.13
C ASN A 508 -15.18 8.12 3.06
N GLN A 509 -14.92 9.40 3.19
CA GLN A 509 -15.40 10.53 2.40
C GLN A 509 -16.88 10.83 2.59
N HIS A 510 -17.81 9.90 2.35
CA HIS A 510 -19.25 10.16 2.48
C HIS A 510 -20.00 9.02 3.13
N ILE A 511 -21.06 9.39 3.86
CA ILE A 511 -22.13 8.51 4.35
C ILE A 511 -23.45 9.09 3.84
N GLY A 512 -23.99 8.54 2.77
CA GLY A 512 -25.14 9.13 2.08
C GLY A 512 -24.86 10.56 1.61
N ALA A 513 -25.65 11.51 2.06
CA ALA A 513 -25.55 12.93 1.72
C ALA A 513 -24.56 13.72 2.61
N TYR A 514 -23.85 13.07 3.53
CA TYR A 514 -22.88 13.75 4.39
C TYR A 514 -21.45 13.48 3.94
N HIS A 515 -20.66 14.55 3.82
CA HIS A 515 -19.20 14.45 3.72
C HIS A 515 -18.63 14.28 5.14
N VAL A 516 -17.95 13.17 5.39
CA VAL A 516 -17.39 12.78 6.70
C VAL A 516 -15.86 12.70 6.71
N GLY A 517 -15.21 12.79 5.53
CA GLY A 517 -13.76 12.58 5.42
C GLY A 517 -13.37 11.22 5.97
N PHE A 518 -12.39 11.19 6.87
CA PHE A 518 -11.93 9.98 7.57
C PHE A 518 -12.58 9.77 8.95
N MET A 519 -13.49 10.64 9.34
CA MET A 519 -14.16 10.56 10.67
C MET A 519 -14.88 9.23 10.88
N GLY A 520 -15.40 8.61 9.80
CA GLY A 520 -16.01 7.27 9.87
C GLY A 520 -15.03 6.21 10.37
N GLU A 521 -13.79 6.26 9.91
CA GLU A 521 -12.70 5.34 10.30
C GLU A 521 -12.27 5.56 11.75
N TRP A 522 -11.99 6.82 12.13
CA TRP A 522 -11.54 7.17 13.47
C TRP A 522 -12.59 6.87 14.55
N LEU A 523 -13.86 7.20 14.32
CA LEU A 523 -14.93 6.90 15.27
C LEU A 523 -15.24 5.40 15.37
N SER A 524 -15.15 4.67 14.26
CA SER A 524 -15.33 3.22 14.26
C SER A 524 -14.19 2.52 15.02
N ARG A 525 -12.95 2.96 14.82
CA ARG A 525 -11.77 2.49 15.56
C ARG A 525 -11.94 2.76 17.06
N GLU A 526 -12.27 3.98 17.44
CA GLU A 526 -12.50 4.39 18.82
C GLU A 526 -13.61 3.56 19.50
N TYR A 527 -14.73 3.39 18.81
CA TYR A 527 -15.86 2.60 19.31
C TYR A 527 -15.48 1.13 19.52
N LEU A 528 -14.87 0.50 18.53
CA LEU A 528 -14.48 -0.90 18.60
C LEU A 528 -13.39 -1.14 19.65
N ALA A 529 -12.41 -0.24 19.78
CA ALA A 529 -11.38 -0.34 20.82
C ALA A 529 -12.00 -0.36 22.22
N ARG A 530 -12.92 0.55 22.51
CA ARG A 530 -13.64 0.63 23.79
C ARG A 530 -14.59 -0.56 24.07
N HIS A 531 -14.78 -1.43 23.07
CA HIS A 531 -15.59 -2.64 23.16
C HIS A 531 -14.81 -3.93 22.90
N ASN A 532 -13.48 -3.89 23.11
CA ASN A 532 -12.56 -5.04 22.90
C ASN A 532 -12.67 -5.67 21.50
N GLY A 533 -12.83 -4.84 20.45
CA GLY A 533 -12.93 -5.29 19.07
C GLY A 533 -14.28 -5.91 18.66
N PHE A 534 -15.32 -5.82 19.52
CA PHE A 534 -16.63 -6.41 19.25
C PHE A 534 -17.75 -5.37 19.17
N VAL A 535 -18.83 -5.78 18.52
CA VAL A 535 -20.12 -5.07 18.59
C VAL A 535 -21.13 -5.97 19.27
N ARG A 536 -21.89 -5.42 20.22
CA ARG A 536 -22.93 -6.17 20.92
C ARG A 536 -24.08 -6.48 19.97
N GLU A 537 -24.55 -7.73 19.94
CA GLU A 537 -25.64 -8.19 19.07
C GLU A 537 -26.88 -7.28 19.15
N LYS A 538 -27.28 -6.84 20.34
CA LYS A 538 -28.45 -5.98 20.56
C LYS A 538 -28.36 -4.59 19.87
N HIS A 539 -27.18 -4.17 19.41
CA HIS A 539 -26.97 -2.92 18.69
C HIS A 539 -26.82 -3.14 17.18
N LEU A 540 -26.97 -4.39 16.71
CA LEU A 540 -26.87 -4.76 15.31
C LEU A 540 -28.24 -5.01 14.71
N VAL A 541 -28.44 -4.50 13.50
CA VAL A 541 -29.61 -4.77 12.68
C VAL A 541 -29.15 -5.18 11.28
N PRO A 542 -29.84 -6.12 10.60
CA PRO A 542 -29.53 -6.43 9.21
C PRO A 542 -29.54 -5.16 8.36
N ALA A 543 -28.48 -4.95 7.59
CA ALA A 543 -28.45 -3.86 6.62
C ALA A 543 -29.44 -4.13 5.48
N ARG A 544 -30.03 -3.08 4.89
CA ARG A 544 -30.95 -3.23 3.74
C ARG A 544 -30.25 -3.86 2.52
N CYS A 545 -28.96 -3.59 2.32
CA CYS A 545 -28.16 -4.26 1.32
C CYS A 545 -27.41 -5.44 1.97
N PRO A 546 -27.62 -6.69 1.55
CA PRO A 546 -26.97 -7.86 2.14
C PRO A 546 -25.44 -7.77 2.14
N LEU A 547 -24.83 -7.14 1.13
CA LEU A 547 -23.38 -6.96 1.03
C LEU A 547 -22.78 -6.11 2.16
N PHE A 548 -23.57 -5.43 2.94
CA PHE A 548 -23.14 -4.70 4.14
C PHE A 548 -23.35 -5.48 5.45
N GLY A 549 -23.91 -6.68 5.40
CA GLY A 549 -24.12 -7.52 6.58
C GLY A 549 -25.00 -6.86 7.62
N TYR A 550 -24.46 -6.53 8.79
CA TYR A 550 -25.16 -5.86 9.88
C TYR A 550 -24.72 -4.40 10.02
N ALA A 551 -25.67 -3.49 10.07
CA ALA A 551 -25.45 -2.09 10.44
C ALA A 551 -25.61 -1.91 11.96
N LEU A 552 -24.99 -0.85 12.50
CA LEU A 552 -25.26 -0.41 13.87
C LEU A 552 -26.60 0.33 13.93
N ASP A 553 -27.43 -0.01 14.91
CA ASP A 553 -28.61 0.77 15.26
C ASP A 553 -28.31 1.82 16.33
N GLU A 554 -27.29 1.57 17.14
CA GLU A 554 -26.84 2.49 18.19
C GLU A 554 -25.30 2.50 18.30
N MET A 555 -24.71 3.68 18.35
CA MET A 555 -23.32 3.91 18.71
C MET A 555 -23.23 5.03 19.74
N LYS A 556 -22.58 4.74 20.86
CA LYS A 556 -22.38 5.69 21.95
C LYS A 556 -20.89 5.80 22.28
N LEU A 557 -20.37 7.02 22.25
CA LEU A 557 -19.02 7.36 22.63
C LEU A 557 -19.03 8.48 23.67
N ASP A 558 -18.32 8.29 24.76
CA ASP A 558 -18.17 9.29 25.83
C ASP A 558 -19.50 9.89 26.31
N GLY A 559 -20.52 9.01 26.45
CA GLY A 559 -21.86 9.41 26.84
C GLY A 559 -22.73 10.00 25.74
N GLN A 560 -22.19 10.33 24.57
CA GLN A 560 -22.91 10.93 23.45
C GLN A 560 -23.27 9.87 22.40
N PHE A 561 -24.48 9.99 21.83
CA PHE A 561 -24.93 9.13 20.75
C PHE A 561 -24.57 9.72 19.39
N ILE A 562 -24.00 8.88 18.53
CA ILE A 562 -23.89 9.19 17.11
C ILE A 562 -25.30 9.17 16.51
N ARG A 563 -25.64 10.21 15.71
CA ARG A 563 -26.96 10.27 15.05
C ARG A 563 -27.16 9.04 14.16
N GLN A 564 -28.35 8.47 14.23
CA GLN A 564 -28.72 7.29 13.44
C GLN A 564 -28.55 7.50 11.93
N THR A 565 -28.66 8.73 11.46
CA THR A 565 -28.41 9.10 10.06
C THR A 565 -26.98 8.80 9.55
N PHE A 566 -25.99 8.64 10.45
CA PHE A 566 -24.65 8.19 10.11
C PHE A 566 -24.48 6.67 10.22
N LEU A 567 -25.31 6.01 11.02
CA LEU A 567 -25.27 4.56 11.22
C LEU A 567 -26.10 3.84 10.15
N ARG A 568 -27.25 4.43 9.82
CA ARG A 568 -28.25 3.92 8.88
C ARG A 568 -28.62 5.02 7.87
N PRO A 569 -27.87 5.15 6.76
CA PRO A 569 -28.03 6.26 5.81
C PRO A 569 -29.45 6.38 5.21
N GLU A 570 -30.20 5.29 5.11
CA GLU A 570 -31.59 5.29 4.65
C GLU A 570 -32.51 6.15 5.52
N THR A 571 -32.11 6.47 6.75
CA THR A 571 -32.85 7.37 7.64
C THR A 571 -32.65 8.85 7.34
N GLN A 572 -31.70 9.19 6.45
CA GLN A 572 -31.44 10.56 6.02
C GLN A 572 -32.60 11.08 5.15
N SER A 573 -33.11 12.28 5.46
CA SER A 573 -34.23 12.89 4.74
C SER A 573 -33.98 13.15 3.25
N LYS A 574 -32.71 13.35 2.85
CA LYS A 574 -32.31 13.61 1.46
C LYS A 574 -31.95 12.35 0.67
N LEU A 575 -31.79 11.21 1.33
CA LEU A 575 -31.53 9.91 0.72
C LEU A 575 -32.81 9.05 0.76
N GLY A 576 -33.29 8.73 1.94
CA GLY A 576 -34.43 7.86 2.16
C GLY A 576 -34.21 6.43 1.68
N ASN A 577 -35.22 5.58 1.85
CA ASN A 577 -35.15 4.17 1.41
C ASN A 577 -34.96 4.04 -0.11
N ALA A 578 -35.65 4.84 -0.91
CA ALA A 578 -35.57 4.74 -2.37
C ALA A 578 -34.17 5.12 -2.93
N GLY A 579 -33.56 6.18 -2.38
CA GLY A 579 -32.20 6.56 -2.76
C GLY A 579 -31.16 5.54 -2.31
N TYR A 580 -31.34 4.99 -1.10
CA TYR A 580 -30.51 3.90 -0.59
C TYR A 580 -30.60 2.66 -1.49
N ASP A 581 -31.80 2.18 -1.81
CA ASP A 581 -32.01 0.98 -2.63
C ASP A 581 -31.43 1.16 -4.05
N ALA A 582 -31.57 2.36 -4.61
CA ALA A 582 -30.96 2.68 -5.92
C ALA A 582 -29.42 2.63 -5.85
N GLY A 583 -28.82 3.18 -4.79
CA GLY A 583 -27.37 3.15 -4.58
C GLY A 583 -26.86 1.73 -4.29
N ALA A 584 -27.56 0.97 -3.47
CA ALA A 584 -27.27 -0.43 -3.18
C ALA A 584 -27.33 -1.29 -4.45
N LYS A 585 -28.29 -1.01 -5.36
CA LYS A 585 -28.36 -1.69 -6.65
C LYS A 585 -27.14 -1.42 -7.54
N ILE A 586 -26.68 -0.17 -7.60
CA ILE A 586 -25.44 0.18 -8.35
C ILE A 586 -24.27 -0.67 -7.85
N LEU A 587 -24.12 -0.78 -6.54
CA LEU A 587 -23.05 -1.58 -5.93
C LEU A 587 -23.21 -3.07 -6.21
N THR A 588 -24.41 -3.62 -6.03
CA THR A 588 -24.68 -5.04 -6.24
C THR A 588 -24.49 -5.45 -7.69
N ASP A 589 -24.98 -4.64 -8.64
CA ASP A 589 -24.77 -4.88 -10.08
C ASP A 589 -23.27 -4.87 -10.42
N PHE A 590 -22.51 -3.94 -9.85
CA PHE A 590 -21.06 -3.89 -10.02
C PHE A 590 -20.37 -5.14 -9.45
N PHE A 591 -20.74 -5.59 -8.25
CA PHE A 591 -20.19 -6.82 -7.67
C PHE A 591 -20.47 -8.01 -8.57
N LYS A 592 -21.72 -8.18 -9.05
CA LYS A 592 -22.09 -9.26 -9.97
C LYS A 592 -21.28 -9.26 -11.26
N GLU A 593 -21.08 -8.08 -11.87
CA GLU A 593 -20.25 -7.93 -13.07
C GLU A 593 -18.80 -8.36 -12.78
N GLN A 594 -18.21 -7.84 -11.72
CA GLN A 594 -16.81 -8.10 -11.40
C GLN A 594 -16.54 -9.54 -10.93
N LEU A 595 -17.50 -10.19 -10.30
CA LEU A 595 -17.36 -11.57 -9.82
C LEU A 595 -17.32 -12.62 -10.96
N GLN A 596 -17.85 -12.30 -12.13
CA GLN A 596 -17.82 -13.23 -13.29
C GLN A 596 -16.41 -13.70 -13.64
N GLN A 597 -15.40 -12.86 -13.44
CA GLN A 597 -14.01 -13.20 -13.75
C GLN A 597 -13.40 -14.27 -12.83
N PHE A 598 -14.06 -14.60 -11.72
CA PHE A 598 -13.60 -15.60 -10.76
C PHE A 598 -14.36 -16.94 -10.88
N VAL A 599 -15.41 -17.00 -11.71
CA VAL A 599 -16.17 -18.24 -11.94
C VAL A 599 -15.30 -19.22 -12.73
N SER A 600 -14.68 -20.16 -12.02
CA SER A 600 -13.70 -21.11 -12.55
C SER A 600 -13.73 -22.40 -11.73
N ASP A 601 -13.38 -23.52 -12.37
CA ASP A 601 -13.21 -24.82 -11.69
C ASP A 601 -12.03 -24.81 -10.70
N ASP A 602 -11.07 -23.91 -10.88
CA ASP A 602 -9.91 -23.75 -10.01
C ASP A 602 -10.23 -22.95 -8.73
N LEU A 603 -11.40 -22.31 -8.66
CA LEU A 603 -11.83 -21.61 -7.45
C LEU A 603 -12.25 -22.61 -6.37
N ASP A 604 -11.89 -22.33 -5.13
CA ASP A 604 -12.29 -23.11 -3.96
C ASP A 604 -13.82 -23.35 -3.94
N PRO A 605 -14.29 -24.54 -3.58
CA PRO A 605 -15.73 -24.86 -3.55
C PRO A 605 -16.56 -23.87 -2.72
N LEU A 606 -16.10 -23.49 -1.52
CA LEU A 606 -16.76 -22.49 -0.69
C LEU A 606 -16.77 -21.10 -1.37
N GLY A 607 -15.66 -20.74 -2.03
CA GLY A 607 -15.57 -19.50 -2.81
C GLY A 607 -16.60 -19.46 -3.94
N ARG A 608 -16.83 -20.59 -4.63
CA ARG A 608 -17.88 -20.71 -5.65
C ARG A 608 -19.27 -20.53 -5.07
N GLU A 609 -19.57 -21.16 -3.93
CA GLU A 609 -20.86 -21.00 -3.24
C GLU A 609 -21.10 -19.56 -2.79
N ILE A 610 -20.07 -18.89 -2.29
CA ILE A 610 -20.17 -17.47 -1.87
C ILE A 610 -20.43 -16.56 -3.08
N ILE A 611 -19.72 -16.76 -4.19
CA ILE A 611 -19.94 -15.99 -5.43
C ILE A 611 -21.33 -16.28 -5.98
N ASP A 612 -21.76 -17.53 -6.03
CA ASP A 612 -23.08 -17.93 -6.52
C ASP A 612 -24.21 -17.29 -5.70
N CYS A 613 -24.06 -17.25 -4.38
CA CYS A 613 -24.97 -16.53 -3.48
C CYS A 613 -25.11 -15.04 -3.90
N CYS A 614 -24.00 -14.35 -4.19
CA CYS A 614 -24.03 -12.96 -4.66
C CYS A 614 -24.68 -12.81 -6.04
N LEU A 615 -24.36 -13.69 -6.98
CA LEU A 615 -24.87 -13.64 -8.36
C LEU A 615 -26.40 -13.84 -8.41
N HIS A 616 -26.96 -14.60 -7.46
CA HIS A 616 -28.39 -14.91 -7.35
C HIS A 616 -29.14 -14.07 -6.30
N ASP A 617 -28.63 -12.89 -5.93
CA ASP A 617 -29.28 -11.97 -4.97
C ASP A 617 -29.52 -12.59 -3.58
N GLY A 618 -28.54 -13.36 -3.09
CA GLY A 618 -28.62 -14.01 -1.79
C GLY A 618 -28.88 -12.99 -0.66
N THR A 619 -29.67 -13.42 0.31
CA THR A 619 -29.98 -12.66 1.53
C THR A 619 -28.81 -12.73 2.52
N LEU A 620 -28.84 -11.90 3.55
CA LEU A 620 -27.85 -11.99 4.64
C LEU A 620 -27.87 -13.38 5.30
N ASP A 621 -29.05 -13.99 5.45
CA ASP A 621 -29.19 -15.32 6.04
C ASP A 621 -28.51 -16.40 5.17
N ASP A 622 -28.54 -16.29 3.84
CA ASP A 622 -27.84 -17.21 2.94
C ASP A 622 -26.31 -17.10 3.15
N TYR A 623 -25.76 -15.89 3.27
CA TYR A 623 -24.34 -15.74 3.59
C TYR A 623 -23.96 -16.25 4.98
N LEU A 624 -24.87 -16.12 5.97
CA LEU A 624 -24.65 -16.63 7.33
C LEU A 624 -24.70 -18.16 7.40
N GLN A 625 -25.44 -18.82 6.51
CA GLN A 625 -25.40 -20.28 6.37
C GLN A 625 -24.04 -20.78 5.86
N LEU A 626 -23.40 -20.01 4.97
CA LEU A 626 -22.05 -20.32 4.46
C LEU A 626 -20.97 -20.06 5.52
N THR A 627 -21.03 -18.92 6.18
CA THR A 627 -20.04 -18.51 7.19
C THR A 627 -20.72 -17.78 8.36
N PRO A 628 -21.06 -18.49 9.43
CA PRO A 628 -21.77 -17.89 10.56
C PRO A 628 -20.90 -16.90 11.34
N ILE A 629 -21.48 -15.77 11.73
CA ILE A 629 -20.86 -14.83 12.67
C ILE A 629 -21.15 -15.28 14.11
N LYS A 630 -20.13 -15.22 14.96
CA LYS A 630 -20.31 -15.33 16.41
C LYS A 630 -20.48 -13.91 16.98
N LEU A 631 -21.72 -13.45 17.07
CA LEU A 631 -22.05 -12.21 17.78
C LEU A 631 -21.97 -12.43 19.31
N LYS A 632 -21.60 -11.39 20.05
CA LYS A 632 -21.50 -11.43 21.54
C LYS A 632 -22.52 -10.50 22.20
#